data_0cd794cdacc81dab8d4cf996faf124e8
#
_entry.id   0cd794cdacc81dab8d4cf996faf124e8
#
_cell.length_a   1.000
_cell.length_b   1.000
_cell.length_c   1.000
_cell.angle_alpha   90.00
_cell.angle_beta   90.00
_cell.angle_gamma   90.00
#
_symmetry.space_group_name_H-M   'P 1'
#
loop_
_entity.id
_entity.type
_entity.pdbx_description
1 polymer ?
#
loop_
_entity_poly.entity_id
_entity_poly.type
_entity_poly.pdbx_seq_one_letter_code
_entity_poly.pdbx_strand_id
1 'polypeptide(L)'
;MGDRATITDPVTDQVERTFERIIGNSAALESVLTQVEQVAPTDSTVLIEGETGTGKELIAHAIHNASQRYGRAFIKLNCAAIPLDLLESELFGHEKGAFTGAIAQKIGRFEMADKGTLLLDEVGDIPPALQPKLLRVLQEQEFERLGSGRTHKVDVRLVAASNRNLGKMVARGQFRSDLYYRLNVFPILLPALRERREDIPALVTHFVKLFSRRIGKKIENVPQETMAAFQWYLWPGNIRELQNLVERAVILSRDGVLPNPLHNKKSDQVIPNLHRTRTFHSSMTLEDSDRALVVETLEQVGWVVGGPHGAAVKLGLKRTTLLAKMRRLGISRPDSQEATNILGISGEDVQI
;
A
#
# COMPACT_ATOMS: atom_id res chain seq x y z
N MET A 1 -55.72 -14.99 -13.77
CA MET A 1 -54.49 -15.03 -12.94
C MET A 1 -53.34 -14.63 -13.87
N GLY A 2 -52.95 -13.39 -13.83
CA GLY A 2 -51.96 -12.84 -14.78
C GLY A 2 -50.57 -12.86 -14.14
N ASP A 3 -49.63 -13.51 -14.81
CA ASP A 3 -48.23 -13.45 -14.52
C ASP A 3 -47.73 -12.02 -14.66
N ARG A 4 -47.30 -11.43 -13.55
CA ARG A 4 -46.50 -10.20 -13.56
C ARG A 4 -45.05 -10.61 -13.89
N ALA A 5 -44.69 -10.54 -15.15
CA ALA A 5 -43.29 -10.50 -15.55
C ALA A 5 -42.66 -9.24 -14.92
N THR A 6 -41.77 -9.44 -14.01
CA THR A 6 -40.90 -8.41 -13.44
C THR A 6 -39.96 -7.96 -14.56
N ILE A 7 -40.23 -6.79 -15.13
CA ILE A 7 -39.33 -6.13 -16.08
C ILE A 7 -38.15 -5.67 -15.23
N THR A 8 -37.09 -6.44 -15.22
CA THR A 8 -35.79 -6.00 -14.73
C THR A 8 -35.25 -4.93 -15.65
N ASP A 9 -34.98 -3.76 -15.11
CA ASP A 9 -34.46 -2.62 -15.84
C ASP A 9 -33.08 -3.00 -16.42
N PRO A 10 -32.83 -2.90 -17.73
CA PRO A 10 -31.57 -3.31 -18.37
C PRO A 10 -30.36 -2.58 -17.81
N VAL A 11 -30.55 -1.41 -17.18
CA VAL A 11 -29.49 -0.65 -16.49
C VAL A 11 -29.04 -1.37 -15.21
N THR A 12 -29.98 -1.96 -14.44
CA THR A 12 -29.67 -2.67 -13.19
C THR A 12 -28.88 -3.95 -13.46
N ASP A 13 -29.24 -4.71 -14.51
CA ASP A 13 -28.55 -5.95 -14.91
C ASP A 13 -27.12 -5.69 -15.42
N GLN A 14 -26.89 -4.51 -16.04
CA GLN A 14 -25.58 -4.09 -16.53
C GLN A 14 -24.67 -3.63 -15.38
N VAL A 15 -25.22 -2.97 -14.35
CA VAL A 15 -24.50 -2.54 -13.15
C VAL A 15 -24.08 -3.75 -12.32
N GLU A 16 -24.95 -4.75 -12.14
CA GLU A 16 -24.60 -5.99 -11.42
C GLU A 16 -23.42 -6.71 -12.08
N ARG A 17 -23.38 -6.85 -13.41
CA ARG A 17 -22.25 -7.44 -14.14
C ARG A 17 -20.95 -6.64 -14.04
N THR A 18 -21.04 -5.34 -13.88
CA THR A 18 -19.87 -4.45 -13.79
C THR A 18 -19.08 -4.67 -12.51
N PHE A 19 -19.76 -5.02 -11.40
CA PHE A 19 -19.14 -5.20 -10.09
C PHE A 19 -18.91 -6.67 -9.70
N GLU A 20 -19.23 -7.65 -10.53
CA GLU A 20 -19.07 -9.09 -10.25
C GLU A 20 -17.66 -9.50 -9.79
N ARG A 21 -16.64 -8.70 -10.14
CA ARG A 21 -15.24 -8.94 -9.73
C ARG A 21 -14.86 -8.26 -8.42
N ILE A 22 -15.72 -7.38 -7.90
CA ILE A 22 -15.48 -6.66 -6.66
C ILE A 22 -16.20 -7.41 -5.54
N ILE A 23 -15.42 -7.94 -4.59
CA ILE A 23 -15.92 -8.82 -3.54
C ILE A 23 -15.96 -8.04 -2.24
N GLY A 24 -17.11 -8.05 -1.59
CA GLY A 24 -17.39 -7.38 -0.33
C GLY A 24 -18.75 -6.73 -0.32
N ASN A 25 -19.24 -6.43 0.87
CA ASN A 25 -20.52 -5.78 1.15
C ASN A 25 -20.43 -4.82 2.35
N SER A 26 -19.22 -4.42 2.73
CA SER A 26 -19.04 -3.44 3.80
C SER A 26 -19.56 -2.08 3.39
N ALA A 27 -20.09 -1.31 4.33
CA ALA A 27 -20.58 0.04 4.10
C ALA A 27 -19.50 0.96 3.49
N ALA A 28 -18.23 0.75 3.88
CA ALA A 28 -17.10 1.48 3.31
C ALA A 28 -16.91 1.18 1.81
N LEU A 29 -17.05 -0.07 1.38
CA LEU A 29 -16.98 -0.46 -0.02
C LEU A 29 -18.22 0.02 -0.81
N GLU A 30 -19.41 -0.12 -0.25
CA GLU A 30 -20.66 0.36 -0.87
C GLU A 30 -20.62 1.86 -1.15
N SER A 31 -20.07 2.66 -0.23
CA SER A 31 -19.86 4.10 -0.45
C SER A 31 -18.96 4.37 -1.65
N VAL A 32 -17.90 3.57 -1.85
CA VAL A 32 -17.02 3.67 -3.04
C VAL A 32 -17.78 3.29 -4.31
N LEU A 33 -18.54 2.21 -4.29
CA LEU A 33 -19.30 1.76 -5.47
C LEU A 33 -20.37 2.79 -5.87
N THR A 34 -21.04 3.41 -4.92
CA THR A 34 -21.98 4.52 -5.18
C THR A 34 -21.28 5.70 -5.87
N GLN A 35 -20.06 6.07 -5.45
CA GLN A 35 -19.29 7.11 -6.12
C GLN A 35 -18.89 6.69 -7.55
N VAL A 36 -18.56 5.41 -7.76
CA VAL A 36 -18.29 4.87 -9.10
C VAL A 36 -19.52 4.99 -10.00
N GLU A 37 -20.69 4.62 -9.52
CA GLU A 37 -21.96 4.75 -10.28
C GLU A 37 -22.28 6.19 -10.67
N GLN A 38 -22.02 7.14 -9.76
CA GLN A 38 -22.24 8.56 -10.01
C GLN A 38 -21.29 9.13 -11.07
N VAL A 39 -20.00 8.74 -11.03
CA VAL A 39 -18.99 9.33 -11.93
C VAL A 39 -18.88 8.58 -13.25
N ALA A 40 -19.23 7.30 -13.30
CA ALA A 40 -19.02 6.47 -14.50
C ALA A 40 -19.68 7.03 -15.76
N PRO A 41 -20.94 7.55 -15.75
CA PRO A 41 -21.60 8.10 -16.94
C PRO A 41 -20.96 9.39 -17.46
N THR A 42 -20.10 10.04 -16.68
CA THR A 42 -19.44 11.31 -17.06
C THR A 42 -18.09 11.07 -17.72
N ASP A 43 -17.55 12.08 -18.39
CA ASP A 43 -16.16 12.09 -18.90
C ASP A 43 -15.16 12.74 -17.92
N SER A 44 -15.60 13.01 -16.68
CA SER A 44 -14.75 13.61 -15.68
C SER A 44 -13.52 12.76 -15.37
N THR A 45 -12.39 13.43 -15.13
CA THR A 45 -11.18 12.78 -14.61
C THR A 45 -11.44 12.24 -13.20
N VAL A 46 -11.04 11.00 -12.93
CA VAL A 46 -11.17 10.37 -11.61
C VAL A 46 -9.80 10.13 -11.03
N LEU A 47 -9.60 10.54 -9.78
CA LEU A 47 -8.40 10.23 -9.02
C LEU A 47 -8.74 9.18 -7.95
N ILE A 48 -8.18 7.98 -8.08
CA ILE A 48 -8.36 6.89 -7.13
C ILE A 48 -7.16 6.87 -6.19
N GLU A 49 -7.36 7.23 -4.93
CA GLU A 49 -6.35 7.15 -3.88
C GLU A 49 -6.58 5.95 -2.98
N GLY A 50 -5.51 5.38 -2.46
CA GLY A 50 -5.58 4.25 -1.51
C GLY A 50 -4.27 3.49 -1.46
N GLU A 51 -4.09 2.75 -0.38
CA GLU A 51 -2.87 1.96 -0.15
C GLU A 51 -2.62 0.94 -1.26
N THR A 52 -1.36 0.48 -1.36
CA THR A 52 -1.00 -0.59 -2.28
C THR A 52 -1.81 -1.86 -1.98
N GLY A 53 -2.35 -2.49 -3.03
CA GLY A 53 -3.09 -3.75 -2.89
C GLY A 53 -4.54 -3.62 -2.46
N THR A 54 -5.13 -2.42 -2.40
CA THR A 54 -6.55 -2.19 -2.05
C THR A 54 -7.53 -2.52 -3.17
N GLY A 55 -7.05 -2.61 -4.44
CA GLY A 55 -7.88 -2.91 -5.60
C GLY A 55 -8.20 -1.71 -6.51
N LYS A 56 -7.37 -0.66 -6.50
CA LYS A 56 -7.54 0.56 -7.34
C LYS A 56 -7.78 0.24 -8.82
N GLU A 57 -7.06 -0.74 -9.38
CA GLU A 57 -7.25 -1.18 -10.77
C GLU A 57 -8.65 -1.75 -11.04
N LEU A 58 -9.21 -2.52 -10.09
CA LEU A 58 -10.57 -3.06 -10.22
C LEU A 58 -11.63 -1.95 -10.24
N ILE A 59 -11.44 -0.91 -9.42
CA ILE A 59 -12.33 0.26 -9.42
C ILE A 59 -12.21 1.04 -10.73
N ALA A 60 -10.99 1.21 -11.28
CA ALA A 60 -10.80 1.85 -12.58
C ALA A 60 -11.50 1.07 -13.71
N HIS A 61 -11.41 -0.25 -13.70
CA HIS A 61 -12.16 -1.11 -14.62
C HIS A 61 -13.69 -0.96 -14.45
N ALA A 62 -14.18 -0.90 -13.21
CA ALA A 62 -15.59 -0.71 -12.91
C ALA A 62 -16.10 0.64 -13.47
N ILE A 63 -15.32 1.73 -13.28
CA ILE A 63 -15.64 3.04 -13.87
C ILE A 63 -15.73 2.98 -15.39
N HIS A 64 -14.78 2.30 -16.05
CA HIS A 64 -14.80 2.16 -17.51
C HIS A 64 -16.01 1.34 -17.97
N ASN A 65 -16.26 0.19 -17.35
CA ASN A 65 -17.34 -0.72 -17.74
C ASN A 65 -18.73 -0.11 -17.54
N ALA A 66 -18.90 0.75 -16.53
CA ALA A 66 -20.14 1.48 -16.28
C ALA A 66 -20.25 2.81 -17.05
N SER A 67 -19.26 3.16 -17.90
CA SER A 67 -19.21 4.41 -18.65
C SER A 67 -19.82 4.27 -20.04
N GLN A 68 -20.05 5.42 -20.70
CA GLN A 68 -20.44 5.46 -22.11
C GLN A 68 -19.34 4.93 -23.06
N ARG A 69 -18.11 4.73 -22.53
CA ARG A 69 -16.95 4.23 -23.27
C ARG A 69 -16.68 2.73 -23.03
N TYR A 70 -17.61 1.97 -22.42
CA TYR A 70 -17.43 0.55 -22.05
C TYR A 70 -17.03 -0.36 -23.22
N GLY A 71 -17.46 -0.04 -24.46
CA GLY A 71 -17.09 -0.80 -25.67
C GLY A 71 -15.83 -0.30 -26.37
N ARG A 72 -15.11 0.67 -25.79
CA ARG A 72 -13.88 1.26 -26.32
C ARG A 72 -12.64 0.70 -25.64
N ALA A 73 -11.46 1.13 -26.11
CA ALA A 73 -10.21 0.69 -25.54
C ALA A 73 -10.07 1.13 -24.06
N PHE A 74 -9.70 0.19 -23.19
CA PHE A 74 -9.22 0.45 -21.84
C PHE A 74 -7.70 0.21 -21.82
N ILE A 75 -6.93 1.26 -21.85
CA ILE A 75 -5.47 1.20 -21.85
C ILE A 75 -4.97 1.49 -20.46
N LYS A 76 -4.03 0.68 -19.98
CA LYS A 76 -3.39 0.88 -18.67
C LYS A 76 -1.91 1.14 -18.81
N LEU A 77 -1.39 2.00 -17.96
CA LEU A 77 0.02 2.26 -17.78
C LEU A 77 0.33 2.35 -16.29
N ASN A 78 1.26 1.54 -15.81
CA ASN A 78 1.81 1.70 -14.46
C ASN A 78 3.08 2.54 -14.56
N CYS A 79 3.03 3.78 -14.02
CA CYS A 79 4.13 4.73 -14.13
C CYS A 79 5.36 4.31 -13.33
N ALA A 80 5.18 3.57 -12.23
CA ALA A 80 6.27 3.07 -11.41
C ALA A 80 7.01 1.88 -12.03
N ALA A 81 6.38 1.13 -12.94
CA ALA A 81 6.94 -0.07 -13.53
C ALA A 81 7.84 0.21 -14.74
N ILE A 82 7.88 1.45 -15.23
CA ILE A 82 8.60 1.83 -16.44
C ILE A 82 9.84 2.66 -16.07
N PRO A 83 11.02 2.35 -16.64
CA PRO A 83 12.18 3.21 -16.49
C PRO A 83 11.87 4.66 -16.87
N LEU A 84 12.37 5.62 -16.09
CA LEU A 84 12.05 7.04 -16.24
C LEU A 84 12.33 7.56 -17.66
N ASP A 85 13.42 7.12 -18.26
CA ASP A 85 13.86 7.51 -19.62
C ASP A 85 12.91 7.00 -20.71
N LEU A 86 12.13 5.96 -20.43
CA LEU A 86 11.19 5.37 -21.38
C LEU A 86 9.74 5.82 -21.14
N LEU A 87 9.43 6.38 -19.97
CA LEU A 87 8.06 6.73 -19.59
C LEU A 87 7.43 7.74 -20.55
N GLU A 88 8.21 8.73 -20.99
CA GLU A 88 7.76 9.72 -21.97
C GLU A 88 7.39 9.06 -23.32
N SER A 89 8.25 8.17 -23.80
CA SER A 89 8.03 7.40 -25.01
C SER A 89 6.83 6.45 -24.91
N GLU A 90 6.60 5.86 -23.73
CA GLU A 90 5.41 5.03 -23.49
C GLU A 90 4.12 5.87 -23.49
N LEU A 91 4.13 7.04 -22.86
CA LEU A 91 2.95 7.91 -22.78
C LEU A 91 2.57 8.50 -24.13
N PHE A 92 3.54 9.14 -24.81
CA PHE A 92 3.31 10.00 -25.98
C PHE A 92 3.73 9.36 -27.31
N GLY A 93 4.55 8.29 -27.26
CA GLY A 93 5.15 7.70 -28.44
C GLY A 93 6.37 8.46 -28.93
N HIS A 94 7.02 7.91 -29.95
CA HIS A 94 8.19 8.54 -30.59
C HIS A 94 8.26 8.27 -32.09
N GLU A 95 8.86 9.17 -32.83
CA GLU A 95 9.21 8.97 -34.22
C GLU A 95 10.56 8.24 -34.34
N LYS A 96 10.78 7.60 -35.49
CA LYS A 96 12.06 6.98 -35.80
C LYS A 96 13.18 8.01 -35.70
N GLY A 97 14.24 7.70 -34.96
CA GLY A 97 15.39 8.58 -34.75
C GLY A 97 15.25 9.64 -33.65
N ALA A 98 14.16 9.59 -32.86
CA ALA A 98 13.90 10.57 -31.79
C ALA A 98 14.96 10.55 -30.67
N PHE A 99 15.59 9.39 -30.44
CA PHE A 99 16.70 9.19 -29.50
C PHE A 99 17.57 8.01 -29.92
N THR A 100 18.72 7.84 -29.29
CA THR A 100 19.63 6.69 -29.55
C THR A 100 18.90 5.39 -29.18
N GLY A 101 18.58 4.56 -30.20
CA GLY A 101 17.78 3.33 -30.03
C GLY A 101 16.34 3.41 -30.55
N ALA A 102 15.87 4.56 -31.02
CA ALA A 102 14.58 4.72 -31.69
C ALA A 102 14.63 4.22 -33.16
N ILE A 103 14.74 2.89 -33.33
CA ILE A 103 14.90 2.25 -34.65
C ILE A 103 13.62 2.37 -35.49
N ALA A 104 12.45 2.34 -34.83
CA ALA A 104 11.12 2.41 -35.46
C ALA A 104 10.26 3.45 -34.73
N GLN A 105 9.19 3.88 -35.38
CA GLN A 105 8.14 4.69 -34.75
C GLN A 105 7.37 3.84 -33.72
N LYS A 106 6.97 4.47 -32.62
CA LYS A 106 6.14 3.83 -31.56
C LYS A 106 4.90 4.69 -31.27
N ILE A 107 3.75 4.05 -31.24
CA ILE A 107 2.49 4.66 -30.83
C ILE A 107 2.44 4.73 -29.29
N GLY A 108 2.11 5.91 -28.73
CA GLY A 108 1.98 6.14 -27.30
C GLY A 108 0.65 5.69 -26.70
N ARG A 109 0.59 5.58 -25.37
CA ARG A 109 -0.63 5.16 -24.65
C ARG A 109 -1.79 6.12 -24.82
N PHE A 110 -1.54 7.43 -24.92
CA PHE A 110 -2.60 8.40 -25.18
C PHE A 110 -3.25 8.16 -26.53
N GLU A 111 -2.48 7.90 -27.57
CA GLU A 111 -3.01 7.61 -28.91
C GLU A 111 -3.73 6.26 -28.95
N MET A 112 -3.21 5.22 -28.27
CA MET A 112 -3.86 3.92 -28.16
C MET A 112 -5.22 4.00 -27.42
N ALA A 113 -5.36 4.95 -26.50
CA ALA A 113 -6.55 5.16 -25.71
C ALA A 113 -7.57 6.13 -26.37
N ASP A 114 -7.32 6.57 -27.62
CA ASP A 114 -8.20 7.52 -28.29
C ASP A 114 -9.65 7.02 -28.31
N LYS A 115 -10.59 7.90 -27.95
CA LYS A 115 -12.04 7.63 -27.75
C LYS A 115 -12.33 6.58 -26.67
N GLY A 116 -11.34 6.17 -25.90
CA GLY A 116 -11.43 5.19 -24.83
C GLY A 116 -11.10 5.77 -23.47
N THR A 117 -10.54 4.91 -22.61
CA THR A 117 -10.14 5.27 -21.24
C THR A 117 -8.67 4.90 -21.03
N LEU A 118 -7.90 5.83 -20.48
CA LEU A 118 -6.52 5.61 -20.03
C LEU A 118 -6.47 5.55 -18.50
N LEU A 119 -5.98 4.43 -17.95
CA LEU A 119 -5.62 4.32 -16.55
C LEU A 119 -4.13 4.62 -16.39
N LEU A 120 -3.81 5.68 -15.65
CA LEU A 120 -2.45 5.97 -15.16
C LEU A 120 -2.36 5.49 -13.71
N ASP A 121 -1.75 4.33 -13.51
CA ASP A 121 -1.51 3.78 -12.17
C ASP A 121 -0.19 4.30 -11.61
N GLU A 122 -0.16 4.58 -10.29
CA GLU A 122 0.93 5.19 -9.56
C GLU A 122 1.39 6.54 -10.19
N VAL A 123 0.41 7.42 -10.46
CA VAL A 123 0.63 8.73 -11.08
C VAL A 123 1.59 9.64 -10.29
N GLY A 124 1.70 9.41 -8.97
CA GLY A 124 2.67 10.09 -8.11
C GLY A 124 4.14 9.79 -8.41
N ASP A 125 4.43 8.77 -9.23
CA ASP A 125 5.79 8.43 -9.66
C ASP A 125 6.20 9.08 -10.98
N ILE A 126 5.32 9.89 -11.60
CA ILE A 126 5.63 10.65 -12.82
C ILE A 126 6.68 11.72 -12.50
N PRO A 127 7.84 11.72 -13.19
CA PRO A 127 8.89 12.70 -12.99
C PRO A 127 8.41 14.14 -13.18
N PRO A 128 8.92 15.11 -12.40
CA PRO A 128 8.54 16.51 -12.53
C PRO A 128 8.66 17.07 -13.95
N ALA A 129 9.66 16.59 -14.72
CA ALA A 129 9.88 17.00 -16.12
C ALA A 129 8.74 16.59 -17.07
N LEU A 130 8.00 15.52 -16.77
CA LEU A 130 6.90 15.04 -17.60
C LEU A 130 5.52 15.61 -17.17
N GLN A 131 5.42 16.14 -15.96
CA GLN A 131 4.16 16.67 -15.44
C GLN A 131 3.58 17.82 -16.30
N PRO A 132 4.38 18.77 -16.84
CA PRO A 132 3.86 19.79 -17.75
C PRO A 132 3.29 19.22 -19.05
N LYS A 133 3.92 18.18 -19.61
CA LYS A 133 3.43 17.53 -20.83
C LYS A 133 2.12 16.81 -20.59
N LEU A 134 2.02 16.11 -19.47
CA LEU A 134 0.76 15.46 -19.05
C LEU A 134 -0.36 16.50 -18.85
N LEU A 135 -0.06 17.63 -18.19
CA LEU A 135 -1.02 18.71 -17.98
C LEU A 135 -1.54 19.26 -19.32
N ARG A 136 -0.65 19.48 -20.31
CA ARG A 136 -1.05 19.95 -21.64
C ARG A 136 -2.06 19.00 -22.30
N VAL A 137 -1.82 17.69 -22.26
CA VAL A 137 -2.77 16.71 -22.82
C VAL A 137 -4.11 16.75 -22.10
N LEU A 138 -4.11 16.92 -20.78
CA LEU A 138 -5.35 16.96 -20.00
C LEU A 138 -6.17 18.24 -20.22
N GLN A 139 -5.51 19.34 -20.60
CA GLN A 139 -6.17 20.63 -20.83
C GLN A 139 -6.59 20.82 -22.30
N GLU A 140 -5.68 20.48 -23.22
CA GLU A 140 -5.83 20.79 -24.66
C GLU A 140 -6.27 19.58 -25.47
N GLN A 141 -6.22 18.36 -24.88
CA GLN A 141 -6.45 17.09 -25.58
C GLN A 141 -5.53 16.90 -26.79
N GLU A 142 -4.31 17.44 -26.68
CA GLU A 142 -3.30 17.42 -27.73
C GLU A 142 -1.93 17.09 -27.14
N PHE A 143 -1.11 16.39 -27.93
CA PHE A 143 0.28 16.12 -27.59
C PHE A 143 1.15 16.01 -28.84
N GLU A 144 2.47 15.98 -28.64
CA GLU A 144 3.46 15.74 -29.67
C GLU A 144 4.27 14.49 -29.32
N ARG A 145 4.58 13.66 -30.32
CA ARG A 145 5.49 12.52 -30.14
C ARG A 145 6.91 13.02 -29.97
N LEU A 146 7.75 12.25 -29.26
CA LEU A 146 9.18 12.54 -29.16
C LEU A 146 9.79 12.56 -30.55
N GLY A 147 10.60 13.59 -30.84
CA GLY A 147 11.25 13.78 -32.12
C GLY A 147 10.34 14.33 -33.23
N SER A 148 9.13 14.78 -32.90
CA SER A 148 8.18 15.36 -33.86
C SER A 148 7.59 16.67 -33.32
N GLY A 149 7.47 17.68 -34.17
CA GLY A 149 6.67 18.88 -33.89
C GLY A 149 5.21 18.78 -34.34
N ARG A 150 4.75 17.59 -34.77
CA ARG A 150 3.37 17.39 -35.20
C ARG A 150 2.47 17.18 -34.00
N THR A 151 1.44 18.02 -33.87
CA THR A 151 0.40 17.91 -32.85
C THR A 151 -0.61 16.80 -33.21
N HIS A 152 -0.87 15.92 -32.25
CA HIS A 152 -1.86 14.85 -32.30
C HIS A 152 -3.01 15.19 -31.36
N LYS A 153 -4.24 15.21 -31.87
CA LYS A 153 -5.46 15.37 -31.06
C LYS A 153 -5.96 14.02 -30.61
N VAL A 154 -6.42 13.95 -29.37
CA VAL A 154 -6.99 12.73 -28.78
C VAL A 154 -8.17 13.07 -27.88
N ASP A 155 -9.15 12.17 -27.84
CA ASP A 155 -10.29 12.22 -26.94
C ASP A 155 -10.20 11.06 -25.95
N VAL A 156 -9.54 11.28 -24.80
CA VAL A 156 -9.26 10.25 -23.82
C VAL A 156 -9.89 10.60 -22.49
N ARG A 157 -10.70 9.69 -21.93
CA ARG A 157 -11.11 9.76 -20.54
C ARG A 157 -9.96 9.28 -19.65
N LEU A 158 -9.54 10.10 -18.70
CA LEU A 158 -8.48 9.73 -17.78
C LEU A 158 -9.01 9.22 -16.44
N VAL A 159 -8.46 8.10 -15.98
CA VAL A 159 -8.53 7.61 -14.61
C VAL A 159 -7.10 7.54 -14.07
N ALA A 160 -6.83 8.26 -12.99
CA ALA A 160 -5.53 8.25 -12.32
C ALA A 160 -5.62 7.47 -11.01
N ALA A 161 -4.58 6.71 -10.67
CA ALA A 161 -4.49 6.01 -9.40
C ALA A 161 -3.17 6.32 -8.69
N SER A 162 -3.19 6.43 -7.36
CA SER A 162 -1.99 6.67 -6.55
C SER A 162 -2.10 5.99 -5.18
N ASN A 163 -0.98 5.45 -4.71
CA ASN A 163 -0.80 5.03 -3.32
C ASN A 163 -0.15 6.12 -2.46
N ARG A 164 0.31 7.20 -3.09
CA ARG A 164 0.89 8.38 -2.43
C ARG A 164 -0.15 9.47 -2.29
N ASN A 165 -0.08 10.21 -1.21
CA ASN A 165 -0.89 11.41 -1.04
C ASN A 165 -0.34 12.55 -1.91
N LEU A 166 -0.99 12.82 -3.05
CA LEU A 166 -0.54 13.82 -4.03
C LEU A 166 -0.57 15.23 -3.42
N GLY A 167 -1.54 15.54 -2.56
CA GLY A 167 -1.60 16.84 -1.88
C GLY A 167 -0.36 17.11 -1.01
N LYS A 168 0.14 16.09 -0.28
CA LYS A 168 1.40 16.20 0.46
C LYS A 168 2.61 16.35 -0.46
N MET A 169 2.58 15.72 -1.64
CA MET A 169 3.65 15.86 -2.64
C MET A 169 3.67 17.29 -3.23
N VAL A 170 2.51 17.89 -3.47
CA VAL A 170 2.39 19.30 -3.89
C VAL A 170 3.01 20.21 -2.85
N ALA A 171 2.66 20.04 -1.56
CA ALA A 171 3.22 20.84 -0.47
C ALA A 171 4.75 20.73 -0.35
N ARG A 172 5.35 19.62 -0.82
CA ARG A 172 6.81 19.37 -0.85
C ARG A 172 7.47 19.77 -2.17
N GLY A 173 6.75 20.33 -3.13
CA GLY A 173 7.26 20.65 -4.46
C GLY A 173 7.63 19.46 -5.34
N GLN A 174 7.18 18.26 -4.98
CA GLN A 174 7.44 17.00 -5.72
C GLN A 174 6.40 16.73 -6.81
N PHE A 175 5.25 17.41 -6.75
CA PHE A 175 4.17 17.34 -7.72
C PHE A 175 3.63 18.74 -7.98
N ARG A 176 3.30 19.04 -9.25
CA ARG A 176 2.78 20.36 -9.61
C ARG A 176 1.34 20.53 -9.13
N SER A 177 1.05 21.69 -8.59
CA SER A 177 -0.30 22.02 -8.09
C SER A 177 -1.35 22.07 -9.21
N ASP A 178 -0.99 22.62 -10.37
CA ASP A 178 -1.87 22.72 -11.54
C ASP A 178 -2.29 21.34 -12.07
N LEU A 179 -1.34 20.40 -12.16
CA LEU A 179 -1.62 19.02 -12.54
C LEU A 179 -2.47 18.31 -11.48
N TYR A 180 -2.17 18.52 -10.19
CA TYR A 180 -2.96 17.94 -9.10
C TYR A 180 -4.44 18.33 -9.21
N TYR A 181 -4.74 19.64 -9.35
CA TYR A 181 -6.14 20.08 -9.49
C TYR A 181 -6.82 19.56 -10.76
N ARG A 182 -6.09 19.34 -11.84
CA ARG A 182 -6.64 18.75 -13.07
C ARG A 182 -6.92 17.26 -12.95
N LEU A 183 -6.15 16.53 -12.12
CA LEU A 183 -6.40 15.12 -11.82
C LEU A 183 -7.48 14.93 -10.76
N ASN A 184 -7.52 15.80 -9.75
CA ASN A 184 -8.39 15.71 -8.58
C ASN A 184 -9.76 16.36 -8.81
N VAL A 185 -10.41 16.04 -9.96
CA VAL A 185 -11.76 16.52 -10.26
C VAL A 185 -12.80 15.71 -9.50
N PHE A 186 -12.68 14.38 -9.54
CA PHE A 186 -13.53 13.48 -8.78
C PHE A 186 -12.64 12.49 -7.99
N PRO A 187 -12.36 12.77 -6.72
CA PRO A 187 -11.56 11.87 -5.89
C PRO A 187 -12.38 10.69 -5.38
N ILE A 188 -11.80 9.48 -5.43
CA ILE A 188 -12.33 8.28 -4.80
C ILE A 188 -11.25 7.72 -3.87
N LEU A 189 -11.53 7.65 -2.59
CA LEU A 189 -10.63 7.08 -1.59
C LEU A 189 -11.01 5.63 -1.32
N LEU A 190 -10.12 4.68 -1.67
CA LEU A 190 -10.32 3.27 -1.36
C LEU A 190 -9.89 2.97 0.08
N PRO A 191 -10.79 2.40 0.90
CA PRO A 191 -10.48 2.01 2.27
C PRO A 191 -9.45 0.88 2.29
N ALA A 192 -8.56 0.92 3.27
CA ALA A 192 -7.66 -0.17 3.56
C ALA A 192 -8.44 -1.41 4.05
N LEU A 193 -7.91 -2.61 3.86
CA LEU A 193 -8.61 -3.85 4.22
C LEU A 193 -8.95 -3.93 5.72
N ARG A 194 -8.11 -3.34 6.58
CA ARG A 194 -8.38 -3.22 8.04
C ARG A 194 -9.58 -2.32 8.38
N GLU A 195 -10.03 -1.47 7.47
CA GLU A 195 -11.19 -0.57 7.61
C GLU A 195 -12.48 -1.21 7.09
N ARG A 196 -12.37 -2.36 6.41
CA ARG A 196 -13.48 -3.17 5.89
C ARG A 196 -13.32 -4.65 6.23
N ARG A 197 -13.11 -4.94 7.51
CA ARG A 197 -12.87 -6.31 8.02
C ARG A 197 -14.00 -7.27 7.74
N GLU A 198 -15.20 -6.76 7.57
CA GLU A 198 -16.43 -7.50 7.24
C GLU A 198 -16.33 -8.18 5.86
N ASP A 199 -15.52 -7.65 4.95
CA ASP A 199 -15.29 -8.22 3.61
C ASP A 199 -14.30 -9.39 3.62
N ILE A 200 -13.48 -9.52 4.67
CA ILE A 200 -12.40 -10.53 4.73
C ILE A 200 -12.93 -11.95 4.58
N PRO A 201 -14.02 -12.39 5.24
CA PRO A 201 -14.54 -13.74 5.07
C PRO A 201 -14.96 -14.05 3.63
N ALA A 202 -15.60 -13.10 2.95
CA ALA A 202 -16.02 -13.26 1.56
C ALA A 202 -14.79 -13.34 0.62
N LEU A 203 -13.79 -12.48 0.82
CA LEU A 203 -12.52 -12.49 0.08
C LEU A 203 -11.76 -13.81 0.29
N VAL A 204 -11.63 -14.28 1.54
CA VAL A 204 -10.97 -15.57 1.85
C VAL A 204 -11.68 -16.70 1.14
N THR A 205 -13.01 -16.78 1.26
CA THR A 205 -13.82 -17.82 0.60
C THR A 205 -13.63 -17.81 -0.91
N HIS A 206 -13.61 -16.62 -1.52
CA HIS A 206 -13.37 -16.47 -2.96
C HIS A 206 -11.98 -16.97 -3.34
N PHE A 207 -10.93 -16.53 -2.65
CA PHE A 207 -9.55 -16.92 -2.97
C PHE A 207 -9.31 -18.41 -2.72
N VAL A 208 -9.87 -18.98 -1.65
CA VAL A 208 -9.81 -20.43 -1.42
C VAL A 208 -10.43 -21.18 -2.59
N LYS A 209 -11.64 -20.81 -3.04
CA LYS A 209 -12.29 -21.45 -4.20
C LYS A 209 -11.45 -21.29 -5.49
N LEU A 210 -10.91 -20.10 -5.72
CA LEU A 210 -10.08 -19.78 -6.89
C LEU A 210 -8.83 -20.66 -6.93
N PHE A 211 -8.05 -20.67 -5.85
CA PHE A 211 -6.79 -21.42 -5.78
C PHE A 211 -6.99 -22.93 -5.67
N SER A 212 -8.03 -23.37 -4.96
CA SER A 212 -8.40 -24.80 -4.91
C SER A 212 -8.65 -25.36 -6.31
N ARG A 213 -9.43 -24.66 -7.14
CA ARG A 213 -9.67 -25.05 -8.54
C ARG A 213 -8.38 -25.03 -9.37
N ARG A 214 -7.55 -23.99 -9.22
CA ARG A 214 -6.31 -23.83 -10.00
C ARG A 214 -5.26 -24.88 -9.66
N ILE A 215 -5.15 -25.28 -8.39
CA ILE A 215 -4.12 -26.21 -7.87
C ILE A 215 -4.63 -27.66 -7.90
N GLY A 216 -5.94 -27.89 -8.08
CA GLY A 216 -6.54 -29.23 -8.04
C GLY A 216 -6.67 -29.78 -6.61
N LYS A 217 -6.69 -28.91 -5.59
CA LYS A 217 -6.90 -29.29 -4.20
C LYS A 217 -8.34 -29.00 -3.76
N LYS A 218 -8.90 -29.86 -2.91
CA LYS A 218 -10.20 -29.62 -2.31
C LYS A 218 -10.02 -29.11 -0.88
N ILE A 219 -10.39 -27.85 -0.63
CA ILE A 219 -10.45 -27.26 0.70
C ILE A 219 -11.92 -27.32 1.15
N GLU A 220 -12.18 -28.04 2.21
CA GLU A 220 -13.54 -28.24 2.74
C GLU A 220 -13.83 -27.33 3.92
N ASN A 221 -12.77 -26.96 4.68
CA ASN A 221 -12.93 -26.19 5.90
C ASN A 221 -11.86 -25.11 6.05
N VAL A 222 -12.31 -23.92 6.45
CA VAL A 222 -11.47 -22.84 6.97
C VAL A 222 -11.76 -22.76 8.47
N PRO A 223 -10.84 -23.15 9.35
CA PRO A 223 -11.07 -23.13 10.79
C PRO A 223 -11.47 -21.73 11.28
N GLN A 224 -12.41 -21.67 12.22
CA GLN A 224 -12.88 -20.40 12.78
C GLN A 224 -11.75 -19.56 13.38
N GLU A 225 -10.78 -20.21 14.03
CA GLU A 225 -9.59 -19.54 14.56
C GLU A 225 -8.75 -18.89 13.46
N THR A 226 -8.61 -19.56 12.31
CA THR A 226 -7.90 -19.01 11.13
C THR A 226 -8.64 -17.81 10.57
N MET A 227 -9.97 -17.90 10.46
CA MET A 227 -10.79 -16.78 9.99
C MET A 227 -10.73 -15.59 10.95
N ALA A 228 -10.82 -15.83 12.26
CA ALA A 228 -10.66 -14.79 13.26
C ALA A 228 -9.28 -14.12 13.18
N ALA A 229 -8.22 -14.91 13.01
CA ALA A 229 -6.87 -14.37 12.84
C ALA A 229 -6.78 -13.46 11.60
N PHE A 230 -7.41 -13.83 10.47
CA PHE A 230 -7.46 -13.00 9.28
C PHE A 230 -8.21 -11.69 9.52
N GLN A 231 -9.32 -11.69 10.22
CA GLN A 231 -10.11 -10.48 10.51
C GLN A 231 -9.38 -9.49 11.43
N TRP A 232 -8.52 -9.97 12.33
CA TRP A 232 -7.77 -9.12 13.27
C TRP A 232 -6.42 -8.64 12.75
N TYR A 233 -5.90 -9.23 11.70
CA TYR A 233 -4.62 -8.84 11.11
C TYR A 233 -4.73 -7.46 10.43
N LEU A 234 -3.65 -6.67 10.44
CA LEU A 234 -3.66 -5.28 9.95
C LEU A 234 -3.57 -5.16 8.43
N TRP A 235 -3.14 -6.21 7.74
CA TRP A 235 -3.03 -6.27 6.26
C TRP A 235 -2.28 -5.09 5.65
N PRO A 236 -1.00 -4.86 5.95
CA PRO A 236 -0.23 -3.77 5.36
C PRO A 236 -0.16 -3.85 3.83
N GLY A 237 -0.26 -5.04 3.24
CA GLY A 237 -0.34 -5.26 1.79
C GLY A 237 -1.78 -5.46 1.28
N ASN A 238 -2.78 -5.19 2.12
CA ASN A 238 -4.21 -5.22 1.80
C ASN A 238 -4.65 -6.55 1.12
N ILE A 239 -5.50 -6.47 0.10
CA ILE A 239 -6.05 -7.65 -0.61
C ILE A 239 -4.94 -8.44 -1.31
N ARG A 240 -3.89 -7.77 -1.81
CA ARG A 240 -2.77 -8.47 -2.47
C ARG A 240 -2.01 -9.36 -1.48
N GLU A 241 -1.82 -8.91 -0.26
CA GLU A 241 -1.21 -9.71 0.80
C GLU A 241 -2.13 -10.86 1.23
N LEU A 242 -3.43 -10.60 1.42
CA LEU A 242 -4.42 -11.61 1.74
C LEU A 242 -4.44 -12.72 0.67
N GLN A 243 -4.50 -12.34 -0.60
CA GLN A 243 -4.48 -13.25 -1.74
C GLN A 243 -3.25 -14.17 -1.71
N ASN A 244 -2.05 -13.61 -1.56
CA ASN A 244 -0.80 -14.37 -1.50
C ASN A 244 -0.75 -15.34 -0.30
N LEU A 245 -1.25 -14.90 0.87
CA LEU A 245 -1.29 -15.75 2.05
C LEU A 245 -2.30 -16.89 1.92
N VAL A 246 -3.47 -16.63 1.34
CA VAL A 246 -4.46 -17.70 1.07
C VAL A 246 -3.93 -18.67 0.02
N GLU A 247 -3.29 -18.22 -1.06
CA GLU A 247 -2.66 -19.09 -2.05
C GLU A 247 -1.64 -20.02 -1.40
N ARG A 248 -0.73 -19.45 -0.59
CA ARG A 248 0.26 -20.23 0.17
C ARG A 248 -0.40 -21.23 1.12
N ALA A 249 -1.47 -20.83 1.83
CA ALA A 249 -2.19 -21.71 2.74
C ALA A 249 -2.85 -22.88 2.00
N VAL A 250 -3.44 -22.64 0.81
CA VAL A 250 -3.98 -23.71 -0.05
C VAL A 250 -2.89 -24.67 -0.51
N ILE A 251 -1.71 -24.17 -0.92
CA ILE A 251 -0.56 -25.01 -1.31
C ILE A 251 -0.12 -25.92 -0.15
N LEU A 252 -0.06 -25.37 1.06
CA LEU A 252 0.41 -26.08 2.26
C LEU A 252 -0.68 -26.92 2.94
N SER A 253 -1.94 -26.80 2.52
CA SER A 253 -3.06 -27.51 3.12
C SER A 253 -2.89 -29.03 3.01
N ARG A 254 -3.28 -29.74 4.08
CA ARG A 254 -3.40 -31.18 4.16
C ARG A 254 -4.83 -31.51 4.60
N ASP A 255 -5.36 -32.63 4.21
CA ASP A 255 -6.64 -33.18 4.65
C ASP A 255 -7.85 -32.21 4.47
N GLY A 256 -7.82 -31.37 3.44
CA GLY A 256 -8.92 -30.45 3.11
C GLY A 256 -9.11 -29.27 4.09
N VAL A 257 -8.19 -29.07 5.03
CA VAL A 257 -8.24 -27.97 6.01
C VAL A 257 -7.26 -26.86 5.65
N LEU A 258 -7.72 -25.61 5.67
CA LEU A 258 -6.86 -24.46 5.45
C LEU A 258 -6.01 -24.16 6.70
N PRO A 259 -4.67 -24.30 6.66
CA PRO A 259 -3.83 -23.95 7.81
C PRO A 259 -3.82 -22.43 8.03
N ASN A 260 -3.57 -21.99 9.27
CA ASN A 260 -3.39 -20.59 9.58
C ASN A 260 -1.98 -20.09 9.15
N PRO A 261 -1.86 -19.31 8.06
CA PRO A 261 -0.55 -18.85 7.56
C PRO A 261 0.04 -17.72 8.40
N LEU A 262 -0.73 -17.15 9.35
CA LEU A 262 -0.29 -16.06 10.22
C LEU A 262 0.43 -16.55 11.47
N HIS A 263 0.41 -17.87 11.78
CA HIS A 263 1.11 -18.41 12.96
C HIS A 263 2.60 -18.07 12.98
N ASN A 264 3.25 -18.10 11.83
CA ASN A 264 4.69 -17.79 11.71
C ASN A 264 4.97 -16.28 11.58
N LYS A 265 3.94 -15.44 11.35
CA LYS A 265 4.11 -13.98 11.25
C LYS A 265 4.09 -13.26 12.60
N LYS A 266 3.76 -13.94 13.72
CA LYS A 266 3.88 -13.34 15.05
C LYS A 266 5.32 -12.97 15.42
N SER A 267 6.32 -13.60 14.80
CA SER A 267 7.73 -13.22 14.94
C SER A 267 8.17 -12.11 13.99
N ASP A 268 7.47 -11.89 12.85
CA ASP A 268 7.84 -10.87 11.87
C ASP A 268 7.02 -9.56 12.03
N GLN A 269 6.01 -9.54 12.90
CA GLN A 269 5.29 -8.30 13.28
C GLN A 269 6.11 -7.38 14.20
N VAL A 270 7.28 -7.83 14.63
CA VAL A 270 8.37 -6.95 15.02
C VAL A 270 9.25 -6.71 13.78
N ILE A 271 8.69 -6.16 12.71
CA ILE A 271 9.49 -5.29 11.86
C ILE A 271 9.86 -4.14 12.81
N PRO A 272 11.14 -3.99 13.18
CA PRO A 272 11.53 -2.77 13.86
C PRO A 272 11.03 -1.68 12.92
N ASN A 273 10.20 -0.78 13.44
CA ASN A 273 9.82 0.46 12.80
C ASN A 273 11.06 1.09 12.16
N LEU A 274 11.33 0.81 10.89
CA LEU A 274 12.36 1.49 10.11
C LEU A 274 11.93 2.95 9.83
N HIS A 275 10.75 3.35 10.33
CA HIS A 275 10.31 4.75 10.41
C HIS A 275 9.49 4.96 11.71
N ARG A 276 9.99 4.51 12.87
CA ARG A 276 9.87 5.36 14.03
C ARG A 276 10.82 6.53 13.76
N THR A 277 10.34 7.53 13.06
CA THR A 277 10.67 8.89 13.43
C THR A 277 10.42 8.96 14.93
N ARG A 278 11.50 8.76 15.72
CA ARG A 278 11.52 9.24 17.08
C ARG A 278 11.07 10.68 16.94
N THR A 279 9.85 10.96 17.32
CA THR A 279 9.51 12.29 17.79
C THR A 279 10.46 12.52 18.94
N PHE A 280 11.58 13.16 18.64
CA PHE A 280 12.41 13.79 19.64
C PHE A 280 11.47 14.77 20.33
N HIS A 281 10.94 14.37 21.48
CA HIS A 281 10.49 15.35 22.44
C HIS A 281 11.72 16.23 22.68
N SER A 282 11.57 17.49 22.43
CA SER A 282 12.60 18.54 22.44
C SER A 282 13.25 18.78 23.82
N SER A 283 13.43 17.75 24.65
CA SER A 283 14.02 17.78 25.99
C SER A 283 14.81 16.52 26.37
N MET A 284 15.07 15.59 25.46
CA MET A 284 15.95 14.45 25.76
C MET A 284 17.42 14.85 25.55
N THR A 285 18.23 14.75 26.62
CA THR A 285 19.68 14.96 26.52
C THR A 285 20.37 13.76 25.91
N LEU A 286 21.62 13.92 25.46
CA LEU A 286 22.45 12.78 25.01
C LEU A 286 22.59 11.71 26.09
N GLU A 287 22.62 12.12 27.37
CA GLU A 287 22.69 11.21 28.51
C GLU A 287 21.44 10.37 28.68
N ASP A 288 20.26 10.94 28.46
CA ASP A 288 18.98 10.20 28.50
C ASP A 288 18.90 9.17 27.37
N SER A 289 19.38 9.51 26.17
CA SER A 289 19.46 8.59 25.05
C SER A 289 20.46 7.44 25.30
N ASP A 290 21.62 7.75 25.84
CA ASP A 290 22.63 6.78 26.24
C ASP A 290 22.12 5.84 27.34
N ARG A 291 21.41 6.39 28.33
CA ARG A 291 20.82 5.61 29.44
C ARG A 291 19.77 4.63 28.89
N ALA A 292 18.86 5.07 28.03
CA ALA A 292 17.84 4.23 27.43
C ALA A 292 18.44 3.07 26.63
N LEU A 293 19.48 3.33 25.82
CA LEU A 293 20.15 2.33 25.01
C LEU A 293 20.86 1.26 25.87
N VAL A 294 21.54 1.69 26.94
CA VAL A 294 22.25 0.79 27.84
C VAL A 294 21.28 -0.10 28.62
N VAL A 295 20.17 0.47 29.14
CA VAL A 295 19.15 -0.30 29.88
C VAL A 295 18.49 -1.31 28.97
N GLU A 296 18.02 -0.92 27.77
CA GLU A 296 17.39 -1.80 26.79
C GLU A 296 18.31 -2.98 26.42
N THR A 297 19.61 -2.71 26.23
CA THR A 297 20.58 -3.77 25.91
C THR A 297 20.81 -4.72 27.07
N LEU A 298 20.85 -4.20 28.31
CA LEU A 298 20.99 -5.01 29.53
C LEU A 298 19.77 -5.92 29.74
N GLU A 299 18.56 -5.43 29.52
CA GLU A 299 17.34 -6.22 29.59
C GLU A 299 17.31 -7.35 28.54
N GLN A 300 17.72 -7.07 27.30
CA GLN A 300 17.79 -8.05 26.21
C GLN A 300 18.78 -9.22 26.53
N VAL A 301 19.81 -8.99 27.31
CA VAL A 301 20.80 -10.02 27.68
C VAL A 301 20.67 -10.50 29.14
N GLY A 302 19.55 -10.25 29.80
CA GLY A 302 19.29 -10.68 31.18
C GLY A 302 20.26 -10.08 32.20
N TRP A 303 20.70 -8.82 32.02
CA TRP A 303 21.63 -8.08 32.87
C TRP A 303 23.05 -8.68 32.94
N VAL A 304 23.45 -9.48 31.95
CA VAL A 304 24.80 -10.00 31.80
C VAL A 304 25.70 -8.96 31.15
N VAL A 305 26.62 -8.35 31.92
CA VAL A 305 27.47 -7.24 31.44
C VAL A 305 28.61 -7.72 30.56
N GLY A 306 29.24 -8.86 30.89
CA GLY A 306 30.43 -9.40 30.20
C GLY A 306 30.24 -10.79 29.63
N GLY A 307 31.25 -11.30 28.88
CA GLY A 307 31.18 -12.59 28.18
C GLY A 307 30.76 -12.47 26.72
N PRO A 308 30.81 -13.56 25.93
CA PRO A 308 30.58 -13.52 24.47
C PRO A 308 29.17 -13.09 24.08
N HIS A 309 28.19 -13.21 24.97
CA HIS A 309 26.80 -12.80 24.77
C HIS A 309 26.36 -11.65 25.69
N GLY A 310 27.31 -10.98 26.36
CA GLY A 310 27.01 -9.88 27.30
C GLY A 310 26.74 -8.54 26.61
N ALA A 311 26.13 -7.60 27.37
CA ALA A 311 25.78 -6.27 26.90
C ALA A 311 26.97 -5.47 26.35
N ALA A 312 28.17 -5.66 26.93
CA ALA A 312 29.40 -5.00 26.49
C ALA A 312 29.74 -5.34 25.03
N VAL A 313 29.62 -6.60 24.62
CA VAL A 313 29.89 -7.06 23.25
C VAL A 313 28.81 -6.51 22.31
N LYS A 314 27.52 -6.55 22.69
CA LYS A 314 26.45 -6.02 21.88
C LYS A 314 26.52 -4.49 21.65
N LEU A 315 27.07 -3.77 22.65
CA LEU A 315 27.26 -2.31 22.55
C LEU A 315 28.61 -1.92 21.93
N GLY A 316 29.45 -2.90 21.55
CA GLY A 316 30.80 -2.63 21.01
C GLY A 316 31.76 -1.99 22.02
N LEU A 317 31.52 -2.17 23.33
CA LEU A 317 32.30 -1.56 24.42
C LEU A 317 33.13 -2.61 25.18
N LYS A 318 34.23 -2.17 25.78
CA LYS A 318 34.92 -2.99 26.77
C LYS A 318 34.08 -3.09 28.05
N ARG A 319 34.10 -4.25 28.74
CA ARG A 319 33.35 -4.47 29.98
C ARG A 319 33.57 -3.36 31.02
N THR A 320 34.82 -2.93 31.19
CA THR A 320 35.18 -1.84 32.10
C THR A 320 34.55 -0.50 31.73
N THR A 321 34.50 -0.20 30.44
CA THR A 321 33.89 1.03 29.91
C THR A 321 32.37 1.02 30.12
N LEU A 322 31.70 -0.12 29.91
CA LEU A 322 30.26 -0.24 30.14
C LEU A 322 29.93 -0.10 31.63
N LEU A 323 30.71 -0.72 32.53
CA LEU A 323 30.52 -0.57 33.97
C LEU A 323 30.73 0.87 34.46
N ALA A 324 31.73 1.59 33.94
CA ALA A 324 31.93 3.00 34.24
C ALA A 324 30.76 3.87 33.74
N LYS A 325 30.24 3.57 32.53
CA LYS A 325 29.08 4.26 31.94
C LYS A 325 27.80 3.99 32.74
N MET A 326 27.56 2.76 33.16
CA MET A 326 26.44 2.39 34.03
C MET A 326 26.46 3.16 35.35
N ARG A 327 27.65 3.24 36.03
CA ARG A 327 27.80 4.02 37.27
C ARG A 327 27.49 5.51 37.04
N ARG A 328 28.02 6.10 35.97
CA ARG A 328 27.78 7.52 35.65
C ARG A 328 26.30 7.83 35.38
N LEU A 329 25.60 6.89 34.73
CA LEU A 329 24.18 7.04 34.35
C LEU A 329 23.21 6.53 35.43
N GLY A 330 23.69 6.08 36.61
CA GLY A 330 22.88 5.56 37.71
C GLY A 330 22.05 4.31 37.33
N ILE A 331 22.62 3.40 36.51
CA ILE A 331 21.97 2.17 36.06
C ILE A 331 22.38 1.03 36.97
N SER A 332 21.44 0.45 37.72
CA SER A 332 21.62 -0.75 38.55
C SER A 332 20.55 -1.79 38.21
N ARG A 333 20.82 -3.05 38.57
CA ARG A 333 19.85 -4.14 38.35
C ARG A 333 18.62 -3.93 39.25
N PRO A 334 17.38 -4.10 38.77
CA PRO A 334 16.15 -3.87 39.54
C PRO A 334 16.09 -4.59 40.91
N ASP A 335 16.56 -5.83 40.97
CA ASP A 335 16.57 -6.64 42.20
C ASP A 335 17.50 -6.11 43.34
N SER A 336 18.34 -5.13 43.03
CA SER A 336 19.28 -4.56 44.05
C SER A 336 18.66 -3.38 44.83
N GLN A 337 17.54 -2.83 44.38
CA GLN A 337 16.88 -1.69 45.06
C GLN A 337 15.89 -2.14 46.17
N GLU A 338 15.33 -3.34 46.10
CA GLU A 338 14.45 -3.85 47.17
C GLU A 338 15.23 -4.31 48.42
N ALA A 339 16.48 -4.78 48.27
CA ALA A 339 17.29 -5.21 49.39
C ALA A 339 17.78 -4.05 50.27
N THR A 340 17.97 -2.84 49.75
CA THR A 340 18.45 -1.68 50.49
C THR A 340 17.34 -0.98 51.29
N ASN A 341 16.09 -1.14 50.91
CA ASN A 341 14.92 -0.58 51.61
C ASN A 341 14.42 -1.47 52.77
N ILE A 342 14.82 -2.75 52.84
CA ILE A 342 14.42 -3.69 53.90
C ILE A 342 15.39 -3.68 55.10
N LEU A 343 16.63 -3.19 54.90
CA LEU A 343 17.68 -3.26 55.93
C LEU A 343 18.00 -1.92 56.59
N GLY A 344 17.18 -0.92 56.54
CA GLY A 344 17.14 0.30 57.41
C GLY A 344 18.50 0.73 58.02
N ILE A 345 19.62 0.72 57.28
CA ILE A 345 20.92 1.15 57.76
C ILE A 345 21.25 2.49 57.12
N SER A 346 20.95 3.56 57.87
CA SER A 346 21.49 4.91 57.65
C SER A 346 23.01 4.86 57.77
N GLY A 347 23.67 5.28 56.69
CA GLY A 347 25.13 5.35 56.65
C GLY A 347 25.67 6.52 57.46
N GLU A 348 26.11 6.22 58.65
CA GLU A 348 27.18 6.93 59.39
C GLU A 348 27.92 5.87 60.20
N ASP A 349 29.25 5.99 60.21
CA ASP A 349 30.22 5.13 60.90
C ASP A 349 30.66 3.86 60.17
N VAL A 350 31.81 3.97 59.48
CA VAL A 350 33.04 3.20 59.73
C VAL A 350 34.24 3.92 59.06
N GLN A 351 34.98 4.69 59.84
CA GLN A 351 36.43 4.83 59.69
C GLN A 351 37.08 3.58 60.28
N ILE A 352 37.85 2.88 59.48
CA ILE A 352 39.24 2.36 59.73
C ILE A 352 39.64 1.60 58.46
#